data_2ff7148e36f53c7ca0abdaed0d9a804d
#
_entry.id   2ff7148e36f53c7ca0abdaed0d9a804d
#
_cell.length_a   1.000
_cell.length_b   1.000
_cell.length_c   1.000
_cell.angle_alpha   90.00
_cell.angle_beta   90.00
_cell.angle_gamma   90.00
#
_symmetry.space_group_name_H-M   'P 1'
#
loop_
_entity.id
_entity.type
_entity.pdbx_description
1 polymer ?
#
loop_
_entity_poly.entity_id
_entity_poly.type
_entity_poly.pdbx_seq_one_letter_code
_entity_poly.pdbx_strand_id
1 'polypeptide(L)'
;LALGADGIALASSAIQAVGCIAARICNSNNCPSGVATQKPELRKRLDVNAGSERLARFLRGSTALMQVMARACGHDHLSKLSRNDLTAWHRDMRELTGLR
;
A
#
# COMPACT_ATOMS: atom_id res chain seq x y z
N LEU A 1 -6.50 -8.98 -4.63
CA LEU A 1 -7.18 -9.19 -5.90
C LEU A 1 -7.25 -10.69 -6.27
N ALA A 2 -6.13 -11.37 -6.44
CA ALA A 2 -6.11 -12.79 -6.85
C ALA A 2 -6.86 -13.75 -5.90
N LEU A 3 -7.05 -13.38 -4.65
CA LEU A 3 -7.88 -14.13 -3.68
C LEU A 3 -9.36 -13.74 -3.69
N GLY A 4 -9.79 -12.89 -4.60
CA GLY A 4 -11.19 -12.51 -4.81
C GLY A 4 -11.59 -11.14 -4.24
N ALA A 5 -10.64 -10.34 -3.77
CA ALA A 5 -10.94 -8.97 -3.35
C ALA A 5 -11.11 -8.04 -4.57
N ASP A 6 -12.14 -7.21 -4.58
CA ASP A 6 -12.36 -6.18 -5.60
C ASP A 6 -11.53 -4.92 -5.35
N GLY A 7 -11.18 -4.68 -4.10
CA GLY A 7 -10.35 -3.55 -3.70
C GLY A 7 -9.61 -3.82 -2.40
N ILE A 8 -8.58 -3.03 -2.15
CA ILE A 8 -7.72 -3.19 -0.97
C ILE A 8 -7.54 -1.81 -0.33
N ALA A 9 -7.84 -1.72 0.98
CA ALA A 9 -7.55 -0.53 1.76
C ALA A 9 -6.05 -0.45 2.09
N LEU A 10 -5.46 0.71 1.84
CA LEU A 10 -4.06 1.01 2.19
C LEU A 10 -4.03 2.08 3.28
N ALA A 11 -3.22 1.87 4.30
CA ALA A 11 -3.00 2.86 5.36
C ALA A 11 -1.51 3.19 5.49
N SER A 12 -0.72 2.31 6.10
CA SER A 12 0.66 2.59 6.47
C SER A 12 1.55 2.93 5.28
N SER A 13 1.44 2.22 4.17
CA SER A 13 2.24 2.49 2.96
C SER A 13 1.88 3.84 2.33
N ALA A 14 0.60 4.19 2.28
CA ALA A 14 0.14 5.47 1.76
C ALA A 14 0.60 6.64 2.65
N ILE A 15 0.50 6.50 3.97
CA ILE A 15 0.98 7.52 4.92
C ILE A 15 2.49 7.70 4.82
N GLN A 16 3.25 6.63 4.67
CA GLN A 16 4.71 6.69 4.45
C GLN A 16 5.05 7.40 3.14
N ALA A 17 4.30 7.12 2.07
CA ALA A 17 4.48 7.83 0.79
C ALA A 17 4.22 9.34 0.92
N VAL A 18 3.25 9.75 1.74
CA VAL A 18 2.98 11.17 2.03
C VAL A 18 4.13 11.84 2.78
N GLY A 19 4.85 11.11 3.65
CA GLY A 19 5.98 11.66 4.40
C GLY A 19 6.10 11.20 5.85
N CYS A 20 5.38 10.17 6.25
CA CYS A 20 5.53 9.57 7.56
C CYS A 20 6.91 8.90 7.70
N ILE A 21 7.61 9.20 8.76
CA ILE A 21 8.94 8.66 9.09
C ILE A 21 8.88 7.47 10.06
N ALA A 22 7.70 6.92 10.30
CA ALA A 22 7.48 5.78 11.18
C ALA A 22 7.97 5.99 12.64
N ALA A 23 7.85 7.20 13.17
CA ALA A 23 8.25 7.53 14.55
C ALA A 23 7.41 6.81 15.63
N ARG A 24 6.23 6.27 15.25
CA ARG A 24 5.32 5.48 16.11
C ARG A 24 4.83 6.19 17.37
N ILE A 25 4.75 7.52 17.34
CA ILE A 25 4.25 8.37 18.42
C ILE A 25 2.96 9.11 18.03
N CYS A 26 2.18 8.54 17.10
CA CYS A 26 0.98 9.17 16.55
C CYS A 26 -0.06 9.53 17.63
N ASN A 27 -0.15 8.73 18.69
CA ASN A 27 -1.07 8.94 19.81
C ASN A 27 -0.68 10.09 20.74
N SER A 28 0.55 10.61 20.65
CA SER A 28 1.06 11.66 21.53
C SER A 28 0.76 13.09 21.06
N ASN A 29 0.21 13.26 19.85
CA ASN A 29 0.07 14.56 19.19
C ASN A 29 1.41 15.28 18.89
N ASN A 30 2.54 14.54 18.91
CA ASN A 30 3.89 15.08 18.70
C ASN A 30 4.56 14.53 17.43
N CYS A 31 3.76 14.19 16.41
CA CYS A 31 4.29 13.65 15.16
C CYS A 31 5.34 14.59 14.54
N PRO A 32 6.60 14.16 14.39
CA PRO A 32 7.67 15.03 13.93
C PRO A 32 7.58 15.38 12.44
N SER A 33 6.87 14.58 11.64
CA SER A 33 6.64 14.84 10.21
C SER A 33 5.40 15.67 9.92
N GLY A 34 4.59 15.99 10.95
CA GLY A 34 3.37 16.77 10.80
C GLY A 34 2.15 16.01 10.29
N VAL A 35 2.27 14.71 10.03
CA VAL A 35 1.19 13.89 9.45
C VAL A 35 0.09 13.58 10.47
N ALA A 36 0.46 13.23 11.70
CA ALA A 36 -0.48 12.81 12.75
C ALA A 36 -0.38 13.73 13.98
N THR A 37 -0.70 15.00 13.82
CA THR A 37 -0.68 15.97 14.89
C THR A 37 -1.70 17.10 14.63
N GLN A 38 -2.21 17.69 15.69
CA GLN A 38 -3.04 18.89 15.64
C GLN A 38 -2.26 20.17 16.01
N LYS A 39 -1.01 20.03 16.44
CA LYS A 39 -0.16 21.17 16.79
C LYS A 39 0.23 21.97 15.54
N PRO A 40 -0.09 23.28 15.44
CA PRO A 40 0.18 24.06 14.24
C PRO A 40 1.66 24.11 13.84
N GLU A 41 2.56 24.17 14.84
CA GLU A 41 4.01 24.21 14.63
C GLU A 41 4.58 22.92 14.03
N LEU A 42 3.94 21.77 14.30
CA LEU A 42 4.31 20.49 13.71
C LEU A 42 3.61 20.26 12.36
N ARG A 43 2.35 20.66 12.23
CA ARG A 43 1.59 20.53 10.97
C ARG A 43 2.26 21.26 9.81
N LYS A 44 2.91 22.39 10.07
CA LYS A 44 3.66 23.15 9.05
C LYS A 44 4.77 22.35 8.37
N ARG A 45 5.24 21.26 8.98
CA ARG A 45 6.28 20.40 8.41
C ARG A 45 5.79 19.53 7.27
N LEU A 46 4.47 19.31 7.20
CA LEU A 46 3.87 18.56 6.09
C LEU A 46 3.56 19.51 4.93
N ASP A 47 4.36 19.44 3.88
CA ASP A 47 4.08 20.08 2.60
C ASP A 47 3.00 19.27 1.87
N VAL A 48 1.80 19.82 1.74
CA VAL A 48 0.65 19.15 1.15
C VAL A 48 0.88 18.86 -0.34
N ASN A 49 1.46 19.80 -1.07
CA ASN A 49 1.70 19.63 -2.52
C ASN A 49 2.74 18.52 -2.77
N ALA A 50 3.89 18.61 -2.11
CA ALA A 50 4.93 17.60 -2.21
C ALA A 50 4.45 16.23 -1.69
N GLY A 51 3.66 16.19 -0.63
CA GLY A 51 3.05 14.96 -0.10
C GLY A 51 2.08 14.31 -1.08
N SER A 52 1.22 15.10 -1.72
CA SER A 52 0.27 14.60 -2.72
C SER A 52 0.97 14.06 -3.96
N GLU A 53 2.03 14.71 -4.43
CA GLU A 53 2.83 14.22 -5.56
C GLU A 53 3.53 12.90 -5.24
N ARG A 54 4.11 12.78 -4.04
CA ARG A 54 4.73 11.54 -3.59
C ARG A 54 3.72 10.39 -3.53
N LEU A 55 2.53 10.64 -2.98
CA LEU A 55 1.45 9.65 -2.93
C LEU A 55 1.00 9.25 -4.34
N ALA A 56 0.80 10.23 -5.23
CA ALA A 56 0.41 9.96 -6.61
C ALA A 56 1.44 9.09 -7.34
N ARG A 57 2.74 9.38 -7.17
CA ARG A 57 3.82 8.55 -7.75
C ARG A 57 3.83 7.14 -7.18
N PHE A 58 3.64 7.00 -5.87
CA PHE A 58 3.56 5.70 -5.21
C PHE A 58 2.40 4.87 -5.75
N LEU A 59 1.20 5.44 -5.85
CA LEU A 59 0.02 4.73 -6.35
C LEU A 59 0.15 4.34 -7.83
N ARG A 60 0.66 5.26 -8.67
CA ARG A 60 0.91 4.95 -10.10
C ARG A 60 1.96 3.85 -10.27
N GLY A 61 3.07 3.93 -9.54
CA GLY A 61 4.13 2.92 -9.57
C GLY A 61 3.62 1.55 -9.10
N SER A 62 2.86 1.52 -8.01
CA SER A 62 2.25 0.28 -7.49
C SER A 62 1.29 -0.33 -8.51
N THR A 63 0.43 0.47 -9.14
CA THR A 63 -0.49 0.00 -10.17
C THR A 63 0.25 -0.54 -11.39
N ALA A 64 1.30 0.16 -11.84
CA ALA A 64 2.12 -0.29 -12.96
C ALA A 64 2.80 -1.64 -12.67
N LEU A 65 3.32 -1.83 -11.46
CA LEU A 65 3.90 -3.12 -11.04
C LEU A 65 2.86 -4.23 -10.97
N MET A 66 1.67 -3.96 -10.46
CA MET A 66 0.57 -4.93 -10.47
C MET A 66 0.20 -5.36 -11.91
N GLN A 67 0.18 -4.42 -12.86
CA GLN A 67 -0.05 -4.72 -14.27
C GLN A 67 1.08 -5.59 -14.87
N VAL A 68 2.34 -5.36 -14.47
CA VAL A 68 3.46 -6.23 -14.86
C VAL A 68 3.25 -7.65 -14.35
N MET A 69 2.83 -7.80 -13.09
CA MET A 69 2.54 -9.11 -12.50
C MET A 69 1.39 -9.82 -13.24
N ALA A 70 0.31 -9.10 -13.57
CA ALA A 70 -0.80 -9.68 -14.32
C ALA A 70 -0.34 -10.18 -15.71
N ARG A 71 0.46 -9.37 -16.42
CA ARG A 71 1.03 -9.79 -17.73
C ARG A 71 1.97 -11.01 -17.60
N ALA A 72 2.76 -11.07 -16.53
CA ALA A 72 3.62 -12.23 -16.25
C ALA A 72 2.81 -13.51 -16.02
N CYS A 73 1.59 -13.40 -15.48
CA CYS A 73 0.63 -14.49 -15.34
C CYS A 73 -0.17 -14.76 -16.63
N GLY A 74 0.09 -14.04 -17.72
CA GLY A 74 -0.61 -14.20 -19.01
C GLY A 74 -1.93 -13.44 -19.11
N HIS A 75 -2.17 -12.47 -18.22
CA HIS A 75 -3.41 -11.67 -18.20
C HIS A 75 -3.21 -10.27 -18.77
N ASP A 76 -4.21 -9.75 -19.44
CA ASP A 76 -4.26 -8.40 -20.00
C ASP A 76 -4.88 -7.37 -19.03
N HIS A 77 -5.50 -7.85 -17.94
CA HIS A 77 -6.16 -7.01 -16.94
C HIS A 77 -6.05 -7.60 -15.53
N LEU A 78 -5.97 -6.72 -14.52
CA LEU A 78 -5.84 -7.11 -13.10
C LEU A 78 -7.02 -7.93 -12.58
N SER A 79 -8.23 -7.70 -13.10
CA SER A 79 -9.43 -8.45 -12.70
C SER A 79 -9.41 -9.92 -13.13
N LYS A 80 -8.48 -10.31 -14.00
CA LYS A 80 -8.31 -11.69 -14.45
C LYS A 80 -7.39 -12.49 -13.54
N LEU A 81 -6.70 -11.84 -12.61
CA LEU A 81 -5.93 -12.54 -11.58
C LEU A 81 -6.84 -13.43 -10.74
N SER A 82 -6.40 -14.64 -10.51
CA SER A 82 -7.16 -15.67 -9.82
C SER A 82 -6.27 -16.46 -8.86
N ARG A 83 -6.88 -17.33 -8.08
CA ARG A 83 -6.15 -18.26 -7.19
C ARG A 83 -5.18 -19.17 -7.94
N ASN A 84 -5.41 -19.43 -9.23
CA ASN A 84 -4.53 -20.26 -10.05
C ASN A 84 -3.18 -19.59 -10.34
N ASP A 85 -3.09 -18.30 -10.23
CA ASP A 85 -1.87 -17.49 -10.38
C ASP A 85 -1.02 -17.43 -9.12
N LEU A 86 -1.48 -18.07 -8.04
CA LEU A 86 -0.84 -18.04 -6.73
C LEU A 86 -0.34 -19.41 -6.32
N THR A 87 0.80 -19.41 -5.64
CA THR A 87 1.32 -20.57 -4.92
C THR A 87 1.66 -20.17 -3.49
N ALA A 88 1.53 -21.10 -2.55
CA ALA A 88 1.91 -20.87 -1.16
C ALA A 88 3.21 -21.59 -0.85
N TRP A 89 4.21 -20.84 -0.36
CA TRP A 89 5.50 -21.37 0.06
C TRP A 89 5.40 -22.22 1.34
N HIS A 90 4.62 -21.77 2.32
CA HIS A 90 4.44 -22.44 3.59
C HIS A 90 3.27 -23.43 3.55
N ARG A 91 3.46 -24.62 4.10
CA ARG A 91 2.45 -25.67 4.15
C ARG A 91 1.16 -25.20 4.83
N ASP A 92 1.29 -24.56 6.00
CA ASP A 92 0.14 -24.05 6.78
C ASP A 92 -0.68 -23.04 5.98
N MET A 93 0.00 -22.15 5.25
CA MET A 93 -0.67 -21.19 4.37
C MET A 93 -1.39 -21.88 3.21
N ARG A 94 -0.78 -22.95 2.67
CA ARG A 94 -1.39 -23.76 1.61
C ARG A 94 -2.66 -24.47 2.09
N GLU A 95 -2.61 -25.06 3.27
CA GLU A 95 -3.75 -25.73 3.87
C GLU A 95 -4.87 -24.73 4.23
N LEU A 96 -4.51 -23.57 4.79
CA LEU A 96 -5.46 -22.52 5.16
C LEU A 96 -6.12 -21.86 3.94
N THR A 97 -5.35 -21.58 2.89
CA THR A 97 -5.82 -20.84 1.71
C THR A 97 -6.34 -21.75 0.60
N GLY A 98 -5.99 -23.02 0.60
CA GLY A 98 -6.27 -23.97 -0.48
C GLY A 98 -5.50 -23.64 -1.76
N LEU A 99 -4.39 -22.89 -1.66
CA LEU A 99 -3.47 -22.65 -2.78
C LEU A 99 -2.58 -23.88 -3.03
N ARG A 100 -1.97 -23.94 -4.24
CA ARG A 100 -1.02 -25.01 -4.60
C ARG A 100 0.33 -24.81 -3.90
#